data_a3dc0d63da8871c153359061763378a0
#
_entry.id   a3dc0d63da8871c153359061763378a0
#
_cell.length_a   1.000
_cell.length_b   1.000
_cell.length_c   1.000
_cell.angle_alpha   90.00
_cell.angle_beta   90.00
_cell.angle_gamma   90.00
#
_symmetry.space_group_name_H-M   'P 1'
#
loop_
_entity.id
_entity.type
_entity.pdbx_description
1 polymer ?
#
loop_
_entity_poly.entity_id
_entity_poly.type
_entity_poly.pdbx_seq_one_letter_code
_entity_poly.pdbx_strand_id
1 'polypeptide(L)'
;MRQLYIDWIGLHSAFQMNVPEVKCFLSLEDGQVVKVAPGDGTLAMFRSAPDRYAPIEAIPSRIQYQWLDEFIKGVDDLPLRARLEASVNGKGAFRRFKDILLTLPDERRRWFEFRDQHMRNRIIDWIAEHGISPLNPAVWETTEDGVAYSSLV
;
A
#
# COMPACT_ATOMS: atom_id res chain seq x y z
N MET A 1 0.89 23.38 9.67
CA MET A 1 0.62 21.93 9.51
C MET A 1 -0.88 21.70 9.66
N ARG A 2 -1.48 20.97 8.74
CA ARG A 2 -2.91 20.70 8.76
C ARG A 2 -3.23 19.58 9.72
N GLN A 3 -4.22 19.78 10.58
CA GLN A 3 -4.72 18.77 11.50
C GLN A 3 -6.02 18.20 10.92
N LEU A 4 -6.02 16.91 10.60
CA LEU A 4 -7.12 16.23 9.93
C LEU A 4 -7.41 14.88 10.57
N TYR A 5 -8.68 14.51 10.64
CA TYR A 5 -9.09 13.13 10.87
C TYR A 5 -8.92 12.37 9.55
N ILE A 6 -8.10 11.37 9.55
CA ILE A 6 -7.73 10.63 8.34
C ILE A 6 -8.59 9.38 8.17
N ASP A 7 -9.11 9.19 6.96
CA ASP A 7 -9.70 7.93 6.52
C ASP A 7 -8.58 6.93 6.20
N TRP A 8 -8.03 6.29 7.24
CA TRP A 8 -6.88 5.40 7.10
C TRP A 8 -7.16 4.19 6.21
N ILE A 9 -8.38 3.63 6.29
CA ILE A 9 -8.76 2.47 5.48
C ILE A 9 -8.82 2.87 4.01
N GLY A 10 -9.45 3.98 3.70
CA GLY A 10 -9.51 4.51 2.34
C GLY A 10 -8.15 4.86 1.78
N LEU A 11 -7.28 5.45 2.62
CA LEU A 11 -5.93 5.83 2.23
C LEU A 11 -5.08 4.59 1.91
N HIS A 12 -5.13 3.58 2.77
CA HIS A 12 -4.42 2.31 2.53
C HIS A 12 -4.91 1.64 1.25
N SER A 13 -6.22 1.62 1.03
CA SER A 13 -6.82 1.09 -0.20
C SER A 13 -6.34 1.85 -1.45
N ALA A 14 -6.23 3.17 -1.36
CA ALA A 14 -5.79 4.00 -2.48
C ALA A 14 -4.33 3.70 -2.87
N PHE A 15 -3.46 3.49 -1.88
CA PHE A 15 -2.06 3.12 -2.14
C PHE A 15 -1.92 1.73 -2.77
N GLN A 16 -2.91 0.86 -2.59
CA GLN A 16 -2.94 -0.49 -3.18
C GLN A 16 -3.72 -0.54 -4.50
N MET A 17 -4.25 0.58 -4.98
CA MET A 17 -5.09 0.60 -6.17
C MET A 17 -4.33 0.03 -7.37
N ASN A 18 -4.89 -1.02 -7.98
CA ASN A 18 -4.28 -1.71 -9.11
C ASN A 18 -5.03 -1.46 -10.43
N VAL A 19 -5.99 -0.55 -10.43
CA VAL A 19 -6.72 -0.15 -11.63
C VAL A 19 -6.19 1.23 -12.04
N PRO A 20 -5.34 1.33 -13.09
CA PRO A 20 -4.67 2.57 -13.45
C PRO A 20 -5.61 3.73 -13.80
N GLU A 21 -6.79 3.40 -14.30
CA GLU A 21 -7.80 4.38 -14.70
C GLU A 21 -8.49 5.05 -13.50
N VAL A 22 -8.49 4.39 -12.33
CA VAL A 22 -9.07 4.96 -11.11
C VAL A 22 -8.05 5.86 -10.45
N LYS A 23 -8.40 7.12 -10.26
CA LYS A 23 -7.54 8.12 -9.60
C LYS A 23 -8.07 8.40 -8.21
N CYS A 24 -7.16 8.51 -7.25
CA CYS A 24 -7.50 8.73 -5.85
C CYS A 24 -6.90 10.05 -5.36
N PHE A 25 -7.63 10.72 -4.47
CA PHE A 25 -7.22 11.98 -3.87
C PHE A 25 -7.56 11.96 -2.38
N LEU A 26 -6.74 12.62 -1.58
CA LEU A 26 -7.07 12.90 -0.19
C LEU A 26 -7.59 14.33 -0.08
N SER A 27 -8.79 14.50 0.47
CA SER A 27 -9.30 15.83 0.77
C SER A 27 -8.51 16.44 1.93
N LEU A 28 -7.92 17.59 1.69
CA LEU A 28 -7.16 18.33 2.69
C LEU A 28 -8.06 19.19 3.61
N GLU A 29 -9.36 19.11 3.42
CA GLU A 29 -10.35 19.77 4.26
C GLU A 29 -10.87 18.84 5.36
N ASP A 30 -11.19 17.58 5.00
CA ASP A 30 -11.83 16.64 5.92
C ASP A 30 -11.11 15.29 6.07
N GLY A 31 -10.01 15.07 5.33
CA GLY A 31 -9.23 13.85 5.44
C GLY A 31 -9.86 12.62 4.78
N GLN A 32 -10.92 12.81 4.00
CA GLN A 32 -11.59 11.72 3.28
C GLN A 32 -10.88 11.40 1.98
N VAL A 33 -10.92 10.14 1.59
CA VAL A 33 -10.37 9.68 0.31
C VAL A 33 -11.45 9.68 -0.75
N VAL A 34 -11.13 10.31 -1.88
CA VAL A 34 -12.03 10.39 -3.04
C VAL A 34 -11.47 9.51 -4.15
N LYS A 35 -12.31 8.65 -4.70
CA LYS A 35 -11.97 7.81 -5.86
C LYS A 35 -12.74 8.29 -7.08
N VAL A 36 -12.01 8.59 -8.16
CA VAL A 36 -12.59 9.07 -9.41
C VAL A 36 -12.53 7.94 -10.43
N ALA A 37 -13.71 7.45 -10.82
CA ALA A 37 -13.84 6.35 -11.77
C ALA A 37 -13.52 6.79 -13.20
N PRO A 38 -13.14 5.85 -14.10
CA PRO A 38 -12.94 6.16 -15.51
C PRO A 38 -14.23 6.73 -16.12
N GLY A 39 -14.09 7.79 -16.92
CA GLY A 39 -15.23 8.44 -17.55
C GLY A 39 -16.01 9.39 -16.67
N ASP A 40 -15.64 9.52 -15.42
CA ASP A 40 -16.21 10.53 -14.53
C ASP A 40 -15.66 11.91 -14.93
N GLY A 41 -16.53 12.85 -15.26
CA GLY A 41 -16.13 14.19 -15.70
C GLY A 41 -15.50 15.07 -14.63
N THR A 42 -15.34 14.58 -13.38
CA THR A 42 -14.86 15.38 -12.26
C THR A 42 -13.34 15.36 -12.07
N LEU A 43 -12.60 14.52 -12.80
CA LEU A 43 -11.16 14.38 -12.62
C LEU A 43 -10.40 15.71 -12.76
N ALA A 44 -10.76 16.50 -13.77
CA ALA A 44 -10.12 17.79 -14.00
C ALA A 44 -10.33 18.77 -12.84
N MET A 45 -11.49 18.70 -12.21
CA MET A 45 -11.81 19.52 -11.02
C MET A 45 -10.85 19.20 -9.87
N PHE A 46 -10.65 17.91 -9.58
CA PHE A 46 -9.75 17.48 -8.50
C PHE A 46 -8.30 17.86 -8.81
N ARG A 47 -7.86 17.67 -10.04
CA ARG A 47 -6.49 18.00 -10.47
C ARG A 47 -6.21 19.49 -10.46
N SER A 48 -7.22 20.32 -10.65
CA SER A 48 -7.07 21.78 -10.68
C SER A 48 -6.99 22.42 -9.29
N ALA A 49 -7.21 21.66 -8.23
CA ALA A 49 -7.23 22.16 -6.85
C ALA A 49 -6.24 21.39 -5.96
N PRO A 50 -4.92 21.47 -6.23
CA PRO A 50 -3.92 20.71 -5.47
C PRO A 50 -3.76 21.14 -4.02
N ASP A 51 -4.22 22.35 -3.67
CA ASP A 51 -4.26 22.85 -2.32
C ASP A 51 -5.44 22.30 -1.50
N ARG A 52 -6.42 21.68 -2.17
CA ARG A 52 -7.60 21.08 -1.54
C ARG A 52 -7.62 19.56 -1.63
N TYR A 53 -7.00 19.01 -2.66
CA TYR A 53 -7.00 17.57 -2.95
C TYR A 53 -5.60 17.11 -3.30
N ALA A 54 -5.00 16.30 -2.44
CA ALA A 54 -3.68 15.71 -2.68
C ALA A 54 -3.83 14.43 -3.49
N PRO A 55 -3.19 14.32 -4.68
CA PRO A 55 -3.26 13.10 -5.46
C PRO A 55 -2.52 11.96 -4.75
N ILE A 56 -3.16 10.79 -4.69
CA ILE A 56 -2.59 9.58 -4.12
C ILE A 56 -2.18 8.67 -5.27
N GLU A 57 -0.88 8.45 -5.42
CA GLU A 57 -0.36 7.52 -6.42
C GLU A 57 -0.23 6.13 -5.82
N ALA A 58 -0.78 5.13 -6.50
CA ALA A 58 -0.57 3.74 -6.13
C ALA A 58 0.93 3.41 -6.19
N ILE A 59 1.35 2.46 -5.37
CA ILE A 59 2.77 2.10 -5.30
C ILE A 59 3.19 1.46 -6.63
N PRO A 60 4.23 2.02 -7.31
CA PRO A 60 4.67 1.48 -8.59
C PRO A 60 5.11 0.02 -8.49
N SER A 61 4.88 -0.75 -9.55
CA SER A 61 5.27 -2.15 -9.61
C SER A 61 6.77 -2.35 -9.34
N ARG A 62 7.63 -1.44 -9.80
CA ARG A 62 9.09 -1.52 -9.56
C ARG A 62 9.44 -1.47 -8.07
N ILE A 63 8.69 -0.68 -7.29
CA ILE A 63 8.91 -0.59 -5.83
C ILE A 63 8.43 -1.87 -5.16
N GLN A 64 7.27 -2.39 -5.56
CA GLN A 64 6.77 -3.67 -5.04
C GLN A 64 7.72 -4.82 -5.39
N TYR A 65 8.34 -4.76 -6.54
CA TYR A 65 9.35 -5.73 -6.97
C TYR A 65 10.60 -5.67 -6.09
N GLN A 66 11.03 -4.45 -5.71
CA GLN A 66 12.14 -4.28 -4.76
C GLN A 66 11.81 -4.92 -3.40
N TRP A 67 10.57 -4.78 -2.94
CA TRP A 67 10.15 -5.42 -1.69
C TRP A 67 10.19 -6.94 -1.78
N LEU A 68 9.76 -7.50 -2.91
CA LEU A 68 9.88 -8.93 -3.19
C LEU A 68 11.33 -9.39 -3.07
N ASP A 69 12.23 -8.69 -3.73
CA ASP A 69 13.66 -9.03 -3.77
C ASP A 69 14.28 -8.98 -2.38
N GLU A 70 13.98 -7.93 -1.61
CA GLU A 70 14.44 -7.80 -0.23
C GLU A 70 13.92 -8.93 0.66
N PHE A 71 12.63 -9.26 0.52
CA PHE A 71 12.02 -10.34 1.28
C PHE A 71 12.71 -11.68 1.00
N ILE A 72 12.92 -11.97 -0.28
CA ILE A 72 13.56 -13.23 -0.71
C ILE A 72 14.96 -13.35 -0.13
N LYS A 73 15.73 -12.27 -0.13
CA LYS A 73 17.09 -12.25 0.45
C LYS A 73 17.10 -12.56 1.95
N GLY A 74 15.99 -12.31 2.64
CA GLY A 74 15.86 -12.61 4.06
C GLY A 74 15.34 -14.01 4.38
N VAL A 75 15.08 -14.84 3.39
CA VAL A 75 14.62 -16.21 3.60
C VAL A 75 15.81 -17.10 4.00
N ASP A 76 15.72 -17.70 5.20
CA ASP A 76 16.82 -18.52 5.76
C ASP A 76 16.94 -19.90 5.13
N ASP A 77 15.81 -20.49 4.71
CA ASP A 77 15.78 -21.77 4.03
C ASP A 77 16.38 -21.61 2.62
N LEU A 78 17.60 -22.08 2.41
CA LEU A 78 18.32 -21.88 1.16
C LEU A 78 17.64 -22.51 -0.06
N PRO A 79 17.11 -23.75 0.01
CA PRO A 79 16.36 -24.29 -1.11
C PRO A 79 15.12 -23.49 -1.47
N LEU A 80 14.39 -23.00 -0.46
CA LEU A 80 13.22 -22.14 -0.66
C LEU A 80 13.63 -20.80 -1.27
N ARG A 81 14.69 -20.18 -0.75
CA ARG A 81 15.22 -18.93 -1.31
C ARG A 81 15.52 -19.08 -2.80
N ALA A 82 16.25 -20.15 -3.18
CA ALA A 82 16.59 -20.40 -4.58
C ALA A 82 15.35 -20.56 -5.45
N ARG A 83 14.33 -21.26 -4.94
CA ARG A 83 13.06 -21.44 -5.64
C ARG A 83 12.32 -20.12 -5.83
N LEU A 84 12.30 -19.27 -4.81
CA LEU A 84 11.67 -17.94 -4.89
C LEU A 84 12.44 -17.02 -5.83
N GLU A 85 13.76 -17.02 -5.78
CA GLU A 85 14.60 -16.24 -6.71
C GLU A 85 14.32 -16.62 -8.15
N ALA A 86 14.20 -17.91 -8.44
CA ALA A 86 13.88 -18.37 -9.79
C ALA A 86 12.49 -17.96 -10.24
N SER A 87 11.52 -17.85 -9.32
CA SER A 87 10.12 -17.53 -9.63
C SER A 87 9.92 -16.09 -10.09
N VAL A 88 10.80 -15.17 -9.70
CA VAL A 88 10.61 -13.74 -9.92
C VAL A 88 11.31 -13.18 -11.16
N ASN A 89 11.71 -14.04 -12.07
CA ASN A 89 12.33 -13.65 -13.33
C ASN A 89 11.27 -13.49 -14.44
N GLY A 90 11.19 -12.30 -15.02
CA GLY A 90 10.35 -12.01 -16.17
C GLY A 90 8.87 -11.82 -15.85
N LYS A 91 8.04 -11.94 -16.87
CA LYS A 91 6.59 -11.74 -16.75
C LYS A 91 5.96 -12.77 -15.82
N GLY A 92 4.94 -12.33 -15.05
CA GLY A 92 4.23 -13.21 -14.14
C GLY A 92 4.96 -13.50 -12.84
N ALA A 93 6.01 -12.73 -12.52
CA ALA A 93 6.80 -12.91 -11.31
C ALA A 93 5.97 -12.86 -10.04
N PHE A 94 5.10 -11.85 -9.88
CA PHE A 94 4.26 -11.72 -8.69
C PHE A 94 3.32 -12.90 -8.53
N ARG A 95 2.73 -13.38 -9.61
CA ARG A 95 1.83 -14.52 -9.59
C ARG A 95 2.56 -15.79 -9.17
N ARG A 96 3.72 -16.07 -9.78
CA ARG A 96 4.50 -17.28 -9.43
C ARG A 96 4.96 -17.24 -7.98
N PHE A 97 5.41 -16.09 -7.51
CA PHE A 97 5.80 -15.89 -6.12
C PHE A 97 4.63 -16.20 -5.18
N LYS A 98 3.46 -15.62 -5.44
CA LYS A 98 2.27 -15.85 -4.63
C LYS A 98 1.83 -17.31 -4.66
N ASP A 99 1.91 -17.95 -5.82
CA ASP A 99 1.54 -19.36 -5.96
C ASP A 99 2.41 -20.27 -5.09
N ILE A 100 3.72 -19.99 -5.02
CA ILE A 100 4.61 -20.74 -4.12
C ILE A 100 4.20 -20.54 -2.66
N LEU A 101 3.94 -19.31 -2.25
CA LEU A 101 3.58 -19.00 -0.87
C LEU A 101 2.21 -19.56 -0.46
N LEU A 102 1.32 -19.87 -1.41
CA LEU A 102 0.01 -20.46 -1.09
C LEU A 102 0.15 -21.80 -0.35
N THR A 103 1.22 -22.54 -0.59
CA THR A 103 1.49 -23.84 0.05
C THR A 103 2.34 -23.71 1.32
N LEU A 104 2.74 -22.48 1.68
CA LEU A 104 3.66 -22.21 2.79
C LEU A 104 3.06 -21.14 3.70
N PRO A 105 2.12 -21.51 4.60
CA PRO A 105 1.38 -20.52 5.40
C PRO A 105 2.25 -19.60 6.23
N ASP A 106 3.33 -20.11 6.83
CA ASP A 106 4.21 -19.30 7.67
C ASP A 106 5.00 -18.27 6.85
N GLU A 107 5.54 -18.67 5.70
CA GLU A 107 6.24 -17.76 4.81
C GLU A 107 5.29 -16.74 4.19
N ARG A 108 4.06 -17.16 3.87
CA ARG A 108 3.02 -16.27 3.37
C ARG A 108 2.69 -15.17 4.39
N ARG A 109 2.57 -15.54 5.66
CA ARG A 109 2.34 -14.58 6.75
C ARG A 109 3.51 -13.61 6.87
N ARG A 110 4.74 -14.09 6.83
CA ARG A 110 5.95 -13.27 6.89
C ARG A 110 6.00 -12.28 5.73
N TRP A 111 5.62 -12.71 4.53
CA TRP A 111 5.54 -11.83 3.36
C TRP A 111 4.52 -10.71 3.56
N PHE A 112 3.31 -11.04 4.03
CA PHE A 112 2.30 -10.03 4.27
C PHE A 112 2.72 -9.02 5.33
N GLU A 113 3.32 -9.47 6.42
CA GLU A 113 3.84 -8.59 7.46
C GLU A 113 4.94 -7.66 6.92
N PHE A 114 5.86 -8.20 6.15
CA PHE A 114 6.94 -7.45 5.52
C PHE A 114 6.39 -6.39 4.55
N ARG A 115 5.49 -6.79 3.67
CA ARG A 115 4.85 -5.91 2.70
C ARG A 115 4.07 -4.80 3.40
N ASP A 116 3.27 -5.15 4.40
CA ASP A 116 2.45 -4.20 5.13
C ASP A 116 3.30 -3.19 5.89
N GLN A 117 4.43 -3.60 6.44
CA GLN A 117 5.33 -2.68 7.11
C GLN A 117 5.88 -1.62 6.14
N HIS A 118 6.29 -2.04 4.96
CA HIS A 118 6.73 -1.12 3.91
C HIS A 118 5.60 -0.18 3.46
N MET A 119 4.39 -0.73 3.33
CA MET A 119 3.20 0.05 2.96
C MET A 119 2.90 1.13 4.00
N ARG A 120 2.90 0.75 5.28
CA ARG A 120 2.65 1.67 6.39
C ARG A 120 3.68 2.79 6.44
N ASN A 121 4.95 2.46 6.29
CA ASN A 121 6.02 3.45 6.29
C ASN A 121 5.83 4.45 5.15
N ARG A 122 5.48 3.96 3.98
CA ARG A 122 5.25 4.82 2.82
C ARG A 122 4.06 5.76 3.02
N ILE A 123 2.99 5.28 3.62
CA ILE A 123 1.81 6.10 3.92
C ILE A 123 2.14 7.18 4.94
N ILE A 124 2.84 6.83 6.00
CA ILE A 124 3.24 7.79 7.05
C ILE A 124 4.16 8.87 6.47
N ASP A 125 5.12 8.49 5.64
CA ASP A 125 6.02 9.44 4.97
C ASP A 125 5.24 10.37 4.04
N TRP A 126 4.28 9.83 3.27
CA TRP A 126 3.44 10.61 2.38
C TRP A 126 2.60 11.66 3.15
N ILE A 127 2.01 11.24 4.27
CA ILE A 127 1.25 12.13 5.17
C ILE A 127 2.14 13.27 5.66
N ALA A 128 3.34 12.96 6.13
CA ALA A 128 4.30 13.95 6.62
C ALA A 128 4.76 14.91 5.51
N GLU A 129 5.02 14.39 4.32
CA GLU A 129 5.44 15.18 3.16
C GLU A 129 4.38 16.19 2.73
N HIS A 130 3.10 15.88 2.97
CA HIS A 130 1.98 16.78 2.67
C HIS A 130 1.63 17.74 3.82
N GLY A 131 2.45 17.77 4.86
CA GLY A 131 2.27 18.67 5.99
C GLY A 131 1.03 18.38 6.81
N ILE A 132 0.62 17.11 6.90
CA ILE A 132 -0.58 16.71 7.63
C ILE A 132 -0.18 16.12 8.98
N SER A 133 -0.87 16.56 10.03
CA SER A 133 -0.79 15.99 11.37
C SER A 133 -2.11 15.29 11.66
N PRO A 134 -2.16 13.95 11.63
CA PRO A 134 -3.40 13.23 11.88
C PRO A 134 -3.93 13.45 13.29
N LEU A 135 -5.23 13.67 13.41
CA LEU A 135 -5.91 13.79 14.69
C LEU A 135 -6.31 12.43 15.27
N ASN A 136 -6.35 11.40 14.44
CA ASN A 136 -6.66 10.05 14.85
C ASN A 136 -5.46 9.14 14.54
N PRO A 137 -5.15 8.16 15.41
CA PRO A 137 -4.06 7.23 15.13
C PRO A 137 -4.41 6.33 13.95
N ALA A 138 -3.38 5.87 13.25
CA ALA A 138 -3.56 4.89 12.18
C ALA A 138 -4.15 3.61 12.76
N VAL A 139 -4.98 2.92 11.97
CA VAL A 139 -5.69 1.72 12.43
C VAL A 139 -4.75 0.61 12.89
N TRP A 140 -3.55 0.53 12.32
CA TRP A 140 -2.53 -0.45 12.72
C TRP A 140 -1.83 -0.08 14.04
N GLU A 141 -1.99 1.14 14.53
CA GLU A 141 -1.42 1.59 15.81
C GLU A 141 -2.35 1.32 16.98
N THR A 142 -3.62 1.03 16.71
CA THR A 142 -4.65 0.85 17.74
C THR A 142 -5.00 -0.61 18.01
N THR A 143 -4.33 -1.58 17.38
CA THR A 143 -4.63 -3.00 17.57
C THR A 143 -4.00 -3.50 18.88
N GLU A 144 -4.71 -3.33 19.97
CA GLU A 144 -4.33 -3.90 21.27
C GLU A 144 -4.39 -5.43 21.25
N ASP A 145 -5.14 -6.01 20.32
CA ASP A 145 -5.42 -7.44 20.23
C ASP A 145 -4.45 -8.21 19.32
N GLY A 146 -3.43 -7.55 18.78
CA GLY A 146 -2.46 -8.20 17.91
C GLY A 146 -3.01 -8.63 16.56
N VAL A 147 -4.18 -8.15 16.16
CA VAL A 147 -4.74 -8.41 14.85
C VAL A 147 -4.04 -7.51 13.84
N ALA A 148 -3.30 -8.12 12.89
CA ALA A 148 -2.64 -7.36 11.85
C ALA A 148 -3.67 -6.66 10.97
N TYR A 149 -3.42 -5.41 10.63
CA TYR A 149 -4.30 -4.62 9.75
C TYR A 149 -4.59 -5.35 8.44
N SER A 150 -3.59 -6.03 7.89
CA SER A 150 -3.71 -6.81 6.66
C SER A 150 -4.77 -7.90 6.72
N SER A 151 -5.12 -8.38 7.91
CA SER A 151 -6.17 -9.39 8.07
C SER A 151 -7.57 -8.80 7.98
N LEU A 152 -7.70 -7.48 7.99
CA LEU A 152 -8.97 -6.77 7.88
C LEU A 152 -9.30 -6.36 6.44
N VAL A 153 -8.38 -6.59 5.51
CA VAL A 153 -8.49 -6.12 4.11
C VAL A 153 -8.67 -7.29 3.14
#